data_7941362777f0ffbcafe9cf657fe68e34
#
_entry.id   7941362777f0ffbcafe9cf657fe68e34
#
_cell.length_a   1.000
_cell.length_b   1.000
_cell.length_c   1.000
_cell.angle_alpha   90.00
_cell.angle_beta   90.00
_cell.angle_gamma   90.00
#
_symmetry.space_group_name_H-M   'P 1'
#
loop_
_entity.id
_entity.type
_entity.pdbx_description
1 polymer ?
#
loop_
_entity_poly.entity_id
_entity_poly.type
_entity_poly.pdbx_seq_one_letter_code
_entity_poly.pdbx_strand_id
1 'polypeptide(L)'
;MAFWAMTVVIAPVVGPVLGGYITEEYSWHWIFYINVPIGLFCAYSIATLLKGRESKTTKQPIDIIGLTLLVIGVGSLQFMLEHANDLGWFESHEVIILTIFAVVGLVLLTIWEWYERNAVVDLHLLRSRNFAIGVSLQTIGFTIFFGNMVVMPLWLQTVMGYDSFHSGLAVAPVAVFSVLFSPVIGMNMHKVDLRYLVITGFALFAFGSWYSSLLTPDATMSDIMIGRFLFGLGIPFFFIPLGALIMEGLHGEELTHAAGLSNFLRTLGGAIGTAVFVTLWTRRTIFHHARLTENAVPGTPAYDQLMNQLGHAGMNSTQRYTLLDGLISQQAATQSTLDILYLTGVLFLVMIIFVFFAKPVKGASATGGH
;
A
#
# COMPACT_ATOMS: atom_id res chain seq x y z
N MET A 1 -7.45 -17.32 -14.82
CA MET A 1 -6.95 -15.93 -14.65
C MET A 1 -8.00 -14.99 -14.04
N ALA A 2 -9.23 -14.87 -14.61
CA ALA A 2 -10.25 -13.93 -14.11
C ALA A 2 -10.64 -14.18 -12.64
N PHE A 3 -10.91 -15.43 -12.25
CA PHE A 3 -11.23 -15.80 -10.85
C PHE A 3 -10.07 -15.52 -9.89
N TRP A 4 -8.82 -15.78 -10.31
CA TRP A 4 -7.65 -15.48 -9.51
C TRP A 4 -7.51 -13.96 -9.27
N ALA A 5 -7.64 -13.16 -10.31
CA ALA A 5 -7.60 -11.71 -10.21
C ALA A 5 -8.71 -11.16 -9.29
N MET A 6 -9.93 -11.72 -9.38
CA MET A 6 -11.05 -11.36 -8.53
C MET A 6 -10.76 -11.65 -7.04
N THR A 7 -10.17 -12.82 -6.74
CA THR A 7 -9.81 -13.20 -5.36
C THR A 7 -8.75 -12.27 -4.77
N VAL A 8 -7.72 -11.92 -5.54
CA VAL A 8 -6.65 -11.01 -5.10
C VAL A 8 -7.19 -9.61 -4.79
N VAL A 9 -8.24 -9.19 -5.49
CA VAL A 9 -8.83 -7.85 -5.33
C VAL A 9 -9.86 -7.81 -4.20
N ILE A 10 -10.59 -8.90 -3.94
CA ILE A 10 -11.61 -8.97 -2.86
C ILE A 10 -10.96 -8.83 -1.47
N ALA A 11 -9.78 -9.43 -1.27
CA ALA A 11 -9.15 -9.45 0.04
C ALA A 11 -8.85 -8.05 0.63
N PRO A 12 -8.26 -7.08 -0.13
CA PRO A 12 -8.07 -5.72 0.35
C PRO A 12 -9.36 -4.94 0.64
N VAL A 13 -10.50 -5.40 0.09
CA VAL A 13 -11.83 -4.80 0.29
C VAL A 13 -12.45 -5.23 1.58
N VAL A 14 -12.53 -6.57 1.70
CA VAL A 14 -13.19 -7.21 2.84
C VAL A 14 -12.32 -7.00 4.10
N GLY A 15 -10.99 -6.92 3.93
CA GLY A 15 -10.03 -6.77 5.02
C GLY A 15 -10.35 -5.62 5.97
N PRO A 16 -10.41 -4.36 5.52
CA PRO A 16 -10.67 -3.21 6.39
C PRO A 16 -12.03 -3.26 7.08
N VAL A 17 -13.08 -3.68 6.36
CA VAL A 17 -14.44 -3.77 6.93
C VAL A 17 -14.53 -4.90 7.95
N LEU A 18 -14.07 -6.09 7.58
CA LEU A 18 -14.10 -7.26 8.46
C LEU A 18 -13.15 -7.07 9.65
N GLY A 19 -11.96 -6.55 9.40
CA GLY A 19 -10.99 -6.24 10.44
C GLY A 19 -11.50 -5.19 11.42
N GLY A 20 -12.11 -4.10 10.90
CA GLY A 20 -12.74 -3.06 11.71
C GLY A 20 -13.87 -3.63 12.58
N TYR A 21 -14.77 -4.42 11.99
CA TYR A 21 -15.86 -5.07 12.71
C TYR A 21 -15.37 -6.03 13.82
N ILE A 22 -14.40 -6.88 13.48
CA ILE A 22 -13.85 -7.85 14.45
C ILE A 22 -13.15 -7.13 15.60
N THR A 23 -12.42 -6.06 15.30
CA THR A 23 -11.68 -5.30 16.33
C THR A 23 -12.63 -4.58 17.27
N GLU A 24 -13.72 -4.02 16.76
CA GLU A 24 -14.70 -3.26 17.54
C GLU A 24 -15.58 -4.17 18.39
N GLU A 25 -16.17 -5.24 17.82
CA GLU A 25 -17.15 -6.10 18.49
C GLU A 25 -16.53 -7.20 19.37
N TYR A 26 -15.29 -7.60 19.06
CA TYR A 26 -14.65 -8.70 19.80
C TYR A 26 -13.31 -8.26 20.40
N SER A 27 -12.22 -8.42 19.65
CA SER A 27 -10.88 -7.92 19.98
C SER A 27 -9.96 -8.10 18.79
N TRP A 28 -8.85 -7.33 18.76
CA TRP A 28 -7.87 -7.42 17.67
C TRP A 28 -7.24 -8.81 17.50
N HIS A 29 -7.19 -9.64 18.55
CA HIS A 29 -6.67 -11.02 18.50
C HIS A 29 -7.44 -11.91 17.50
N TRP A 30 -8.74 -11.68 17.35
CA TRP A 30 -9.59 -12.47 16.46
C TRP A 30 -9.24 -12.28 14.99
N ILE A 31 -8.59 -11.18 14.62
CA ILE A 31 -8.07 -10.98 13.25
C ILE A 31 -7.07 -12.07 12.88
N PHE A 32 -6.31 -12.57 13.86
CA PHE A 32 -5.36 -13.67 13.64
C PHE A 32 -6.05 -15.04 13.73
N TYR A 33 -6.93 -15.23 14.70
CA TYR A 33 -7.60 -16.52 14.91
C TYR A 33 -8.51 -16.93 13.76
N ILE A 34 -9.16 -15.99 13.06
CA ILE A 34 -9.99 -16.28 11.89
C ILE A 34 -9.19 -16.92 10.73
N ASN A 35 -7.89 -16.65 10.67
CA ASN A 35 -7.04 -17.24 9.64
C ASN A 35 -6.72 -18.72 9.90
N VAL A 36 -6.81 -19.19 11.15
CA VAL A 36 -6.49 -20.57 11.50
C VAL A 36 -7.45 -21.57 10.83
N PRO A 37 -8.79 -21.46 11.02
CA PRO A 37 -9.73 -22.39 10.36
C PRO A 37 -9.68 -22.28 8.83
N ILE A 38 -9.49 -21.07 8.28
CA ILE A 38 -9.35 -20.86 6.84
C ILE A 38 -8.07 -21.53 6.32
N GLY A 39 -6.93 -21.37 7.02
CA GLY A 39 -5.67 -22.00 6.67
C GLY A 39 -5.74 -23.53 6.73
N LEU A 40 -6.37 -24.09 7.75
CA LEU A 40 -6.57 -25.54 7.86
C LEU A 40 -7.46 -26.07 6.74
N PHE A 41 -8.55 -25.37 6.42
CA PHE A 41 -9.42 -25.74 5.29
C PHE A 41 -8.67 -25.69 3.95
N CYS A 42 -7.88 -24.65 3.70
CA CYS A 42 -7.04 -24.52 2.51
C CYS A 42 -6.02 -25.66 2.43
N ALA A 43 -5.31 -25.94 3.52
CA ALA A 43 -4.32 -27.03 3.59
C ALA A 43 -4.97 -28.40 3.29
N TYR A 44 -6.12 -28.70 3.91
CA TYR A 44 -6.86 -29.91 3.63
C TYR A 44 -7.33 -30.00 2.17
N SER A 45 -7.87 -28.91 1.62
CA SER A 45 -8.36 -28.85 0.25
C SER A 45 -7.21 -29.07 -0.75
N ILE A 46 -6.07 -28.41 -0.55
CA ILE A 46 -4.89 -28.57 -1.39
C ILE A 46 -4.39 -30.02 -1.32
N ALA A 47 -4.23 -30.57 -0.12
CA ALA A 47 -3.77 -31.95 0.06
C ALA A 47 -4.67 -32.98 -0.64
N THR A 48 -6.00 -32.76 -0.62
CA THR A 48 -6.96 -33.69 -1.25
C THR A 48 -7.04 -33.52 -2.77
N LEU A 49 -7.05 -32.27 -3.28
CA LEU A 49 -7.21 -31.97 -4.70
C LEU A 49 -5.95 -32.26 -5.52
N LEU A 50 -4.77 -32.09 -4.90
CA LEU A 50 -3.49 -32.34 -5.56
C LEU A 50 -2.97 -33.78 -5.38
N LYS A 51 -3.64 -34.58 -4.54
CA LYS A 51 -3.28 -35.99 -4.35
C LYS A 51 -3.28 -36.74 -5.68
N GLY A 52 -2.11 -37.24 -6.08
CA GLY A 52 -1.91 -37.95 -7.36
C GLY A 52 -1.70 -37.09 -8.60
N ARG A 53 -1.62 -35.75 -8.44
CA ARG A 53 -1.28 -34.78 -9.49
C ARG A 53 0.07 -34.12 -9.26
N GLU A 54 0.91 -34.74 -8.45
CA GLU A 54 2.24 -34.20 -8.13
C GLU A 54 3.11 -34.21 -9.37
N SER A 55 3.68 -33.08 -9.73
CA SER A 55 4.72 -32.95 -10.74
C SER A 55 5.97 -33.72 -10.26
N LYS A 56 6.79 -34.22 -11.19
CA LYS A 56 8.08 -34.82 -10.85
C LYS A 56 8.91 -33.81 -10.05
N THR A 57 9.15 -34.12 -8.79
CA THR A 57 9.98 -33.29 -7.91
C THR A 57 11.45 -33.48 -8.30
N THR A 58 12.10 -32.43 -8.71
CA THR A 58 13.56 -32.37 -8.80
C THR A 58 14.12 -31.85 -7.49
N LYS A 59 15.00 -32.64 -6.84
CA LYS A 59 15.70 -32.19 -5.64
C LYS A 59 16.76 -31.16 -6.06
N GLN A 60 16.48 -29.89 -5.90
CA GLN A 60 17.48 -28.84 -6.04
C GLN A 60 18.06 -28.52 -4.66
N PRO A 61 19.36 -28.22 -4.53
CA PRO A 61 19.93 -27.76 -3.28
C PRO A 61 19.33 -26.40 -2.90
N ILE A 62 18.98 -26.28 -1.64
CA ILE A 62 18.46 -25.02 -1.10
C ILE A 62 19.62 -24.06 -0.86
N ASP A 63 19.54 -22.86 -1.36
CA ASP A 63 20.49 -21.78 -1.07
C ASP A 63 20.27 -21.24 0.34
N ILE A 64 20.94 -21.86 1.31
CA ILE A 64 20.86 -21.47 2.72
C ILE A 64 21.49 -20.11 2.95
N ILE A 65 22.53 -19.74 2.22
CA ILE A 65 23.23 -18.47 2.38
C ILE A 65 22.34 -17.33 1.87
N GLY A 66 21.80 -17.42 0.67
CA GLY A 66 20.88 -16.45 0.11
C GLY A 66 19.63 -16.29 1.01
N LEU A 67 19.06 -17.41 1.48
CA LEU A 67 17.91 -17.37 2.41
C LEU A 67 18.24 -16.66 3.73
N THR A 68 19.42 -16.92 4.29
CA THR A 68 19.86 -16.26 5.54
C THR A 68 20.06 -14.76 5.34
N LEU A 69 20.71 -14.37 4.24
CA LEU A 69 20.90 -12.95 3.89
C LEU A 69 19.57 -12.23 3.63
N LEU A 70 18.63 -12.92 2.98
CA LEU A 70 17.28 -12.43 2.75
C LEU A 70 16.56 -12.17 4.08
N VAL A 71 16.56 -13.14 4.99
CA VAL A 71 15.91 -13.02 6.32
C VAL A 71 16.52 -11.90 7.13
N ILE A 72 17.86 -11.81 7.17
CA ILE A 72 18.55 -10.75 7.92
C ILE A 72 18.30 -9.39 7.27
N GLY A 73 18.51 -9.26 5.96
CA GLY A 73 18.40 -7.99 5.25
C GLY A 73 16.98 -7.42 5.27
N VAL A 74 16.01 -8.24 4.83
CA VAL A 74 14.60 -7.81 4.76
C VAL A 74 13.97 -7.74 6.14
N GLY A 75 14.27 -8.70 7.02
CA GLY A 75 13.76 -8.69 8.40
C GLY A 75 14.23 -7.46 9.18
N SER A 76 15.51 -7.11 9.09
CA SER A 76 16.04 -5.88 9.72
C SER A 76 15.42 -4.62 9.10
N LEU A 77 15.24 -4.58 7.76
CA LEU A 77 14.60 -3.45 7.09
C LEU A 77 13.15 -3.28 7.56
N GLN A 78 12.39 -4.38 7.60
CA GLN A 78 10.99 -4.35 8.01
C GLN A 78 10.84 -3.88 9.47
N PHE A 79 11.65 -4.47 10.36
CA PHE A 79 11.62 -4.12 11.78
C PHE A 79 12.02 -2.65 12.00
N MET A 80 13.04 -2.18 11.28
CA MET A 80 13.46 -0.78 11.30
C MET A 80 12.33 0.15 10.83
N LEU A 81 11.67 -0.16 9.72
CA LEU A 81 10.60 0.66 9.16
C LEU A 81 9.37 0.74 10.09
N GLU A 82 9.05 -0.34 10.80
CA GLU A 82 7.93 -0.36 11.76
C GLU A 82 8.18 0.49 13.00
N HIS A 83 9.41 0.45 13.53
CA HIS A 83 9.74 1.10 14.81
C HIS A 83 10.43 2.46 14.66
N ALA A 84 10.85 2.84 13.44
CA ALA A 84 11.62 4.06 13.22
C ALA A 84 10.92 5.34 13.70
N ASN A 85 9.60 5.42 13.55
CA ASN A 85 8.82 6.57 14.00
C ASN A 85 8.77 6.68 15.54
N ASP A 86 8.58 5.57 16.22
CA ASP A 86 8.45 5.52 17.68
C ASP A 86 9.80 5.76 18.36
N LEU A 87 10.90 5.34 17.73
CA LEU A 87 12.26 5.42 18.23
C LEU A 87 13.00 6.70 17.78
N GLY A 88 12.35 7.62 17.07
CA GLY A 88 12.97 8.87 16.62
C GLY A 88 13.94 8.72 15.45
N TRP A 89 13.78 7.66 14.61
CA TRP A 89 14.64 7.40 13.45
C TRP A 89 16.12 7.25 13.84
N PHE A 90 17.03 7.91 13.16
CA PHE A 90 18.48 7.80 13.34
C PHE A 90 19.01 8.41 14.64
N GLU A 91 18.16 8.91 15.53
CA GLU A 91 18.55 9.28 16.89
C GLU A 91 18.67 8.03 17.80
N SER A 92 18.00 6.95 17.45
CA SER A 92 18.07 5.67 18.17
C SER A 92 19.19 4.78 17.67
N HIS A 93 20.00 4.24 18.60
CA HIS A 93 21.03 3.25 18.30
C HIS A 93 20.44 1.97 17.69
N GLU A 94 19.25 1.56 18.10
CA GLU A 94 18.57 0.38 17.55
C GLU A 94 18.26 0.55 16.07
N VAL A 95 17.72 1.70 15.68
CA VAL A 95 17.41 2.02 14.27
C VAL A 95 18.67 2.05 13.43
N ILE A 96 19.78 2.60 13.97
CA ILE A 96 21.08 2.62 13.27
C ILE A 96 21.59 1.19 13.05
N ILE A 97 21.58 0.33 14.09
CA ILE A 97 22.02 -1.05 13.99
C ILE A 97 21.18 -1.83 12.98
N LEU A 98 19.83 -1.71 13.06
CA LEU A 98 18.93 -2.36 12.10
C LEU A 98 19.15 -1.87 10.68
N THR A 99 19.41 -0.57 10.49
CA THR A 99 19.74 -0.01 9.16
C THR A 99 21.04 -0.61 8.62
N ILE A 100 22.06 -0.78 9.45
CA ILE A 100 23.34 -1.41 9.05
C ILE A 100 23.08 -2.86 8.62
N PHE A 101 22.36 -3.65 9.43
CA PHE A 101 22.03 -5.04 9.07
C PHE A 101 21.16 -5.12 7.80
N ALA A 102 20.21 -4.23 7.65
CA ALA A 102 19.38 -4.16 6.44
C ALA A 102 20.22 -3.85 5.19
N VAL A 103 21.04 -2.79 5.24
CA VAL A 103 21.85 -2.39 4.08
C VAL A 103 22.92 -3.45 3.76
N VAL A 104 23.67 -3.91 4.75
CA VAL A 104 24.70 -4.93 4.55
C VAL A 104 24.08 -6.24 4.07
N GLY A 105 22.99 -6.70 4.70
CA GLY A 105 22.29 -7.92 4.33
C GLY A 105 21.76 -7.87 2.90
N LEU A 106 21.10 -6.77 2.48
CA LEU A 106 20.56 -6.61 1.13
C LEU A 106 21.66 -6.45 0.07
N VAL A 107 22.76 -5.77 0.37
CA VAL A 107 23.92 -5.64 -0.54
C VAL A 107 24.57 -7.00 -0.73
N LEU A 108 24.86 -7.72 0.35
CA LEU A 108 25.44 -9.05 0.27
C LEU A 108 24.49 -10.04 -0.42
N LEU A 109 23.19 -9.98 -0.16
CA LEU A 109 22.18 -10.75 -0.87
C LEU A 109 22.26 -10.48 -2.38
N THR A 110 22.26 -9.21 -2.80
CA THR A 110 22.31 -8.83 -4.22
C THR A 110 23.57 -9.37 -4.89
N ILE A 111 24.73 -9.27 -4.22
CA ILE A 111 25.99 -9.81 -4.72
C ILE A 111 25.93 -11.34 -4.80
N TRP A 112 25.44 -12.00 -3.76
CA TRP A 112 25.34 -13.46 -3.69
C TRP A 112 24.43 -14.02 -4.79
N GLU A 113 23.20 -13.52 -4.89
CA GLU A 113 22.20 -13.93 -5.87
C GLU A 113 22.64 -13.68 -7.31
N TRP A 114 23.55 -12.73 -7.54
CA TRP A 114 24.10 -12.51 -8.90
C TRP A 114 25.04 -13.60 -9.38
N TYR A 115 25.72 -14.28 -8.45
CA TYR A 115 26.73 -15.32 -8.77
C TYR A 115 26.23 -16.75 -8.50
N GLU A 116 25.19 -16.92 -7.67
CA GLU A 116 24.66 -18.24 -7.32
C GLU A 116 23.80 -18.83 -8.45
N ARG A 117 24.00 -20.13 -8.72
CA ARG A 117 23.27 -20.83 -9.77
C ARG A 117 21.84 -21.21 -9.38
N ASN A 118 21.61 -21.52 -8.10
CA ASN A 118 20.33 -21.92 -7.55
C ASN A 118 19.79 -20.80 -6.65
N ALA A 119 19.89 -19.55 -7.12
CA ALA A 119 19.51 -18.34 -6.42
C ALA A 119 18.05 -18.41 -5.91
N VAL A 120 17.82 -17.98 -4.65
CA VAL A 120 16.47 -17.84 -4.11
C VAL A 120 15.69 -16.78 -4.90
N VAL A 121 16.39 -15.73 -5.31
CA VAL A 121 15.86 -14.60 -6.07
C VAL A 121 16.63 -14.44 -7.38
N ASP A 122 16.10 -14.94 -8.49
CA ASP A 122 16.78 -14.84 -9.77
C ASP A 122 16.81 -13.40 -10.32
N LEU A 123 17.89 -12.68 -10.00
CA LEU A 123 18.11 -11.31 -10.48
C LEU A 123 18.41 -11.21 -11.98
N HIS A 124 18.75 -12.32 -12.66
CA HIS A 124 18.99 -12.30 -14.11
C HIS A 124 17.73 -11.98 -14.90
N LEU A 125 16.55 -12.20 -14.35
CA LEU A 125 15.27 -11.79 -14.94
C LEU A 125 15.19 -10.27 -15.19
N LEU A 126 15.91 -9.46 -14.41
CA LEU A 126 15.99 -8.00 -14.61
C LEU A 126 16.68 -7.60 -15.92
N ARG A 127 17.36 -8.53 -16.62
CA ARG A 127 17.89 -8.30 -17.97
C ARG A 127 16.78 -8.20 -19.02
N SER A 128 15.63 -8.82 -18.77
CA SER A 128 14.43 -8.63 -19.60
C SER A 128 13.85 -7.24 -19.37
N ARG A 129 13.76 -6.45 -20.44
CA ARG A 129 13.32 -5.05 -20.36
C ARG A 129 11.88 -4.93 -19.80
N ASN A 130 10.97 -5.76 -20.28
CA ASN A 130 9.58 -5.71 -19.82
C ASN A 130 9.44 -6.17 -18.38
N PHE A 131 10.17 -7.19 -17.97
CA PHE A 131 10.21 -7.64 -16.58
C PHE A 131 10.77 -6.54 -15.66
N ALA A 132 11.95 -5.98 -15.97
CA ALA A 132 12.60 -4.97 -15.15
C ALA A 132 11.72 -3.73 -14.98
N ILE A 133 11.17 -3.20 -16.08
CA ILE A 133 10.30 -2.03 -16.03
C ILE A 133 8.97 -2.37 -15.34
N GLY A 134 8.36 -3.51 -15.66
CA GLY A 134 7.11 -3.95 -15.06
C GLY A 134 7.22 -4.13 -13.55
N VAL A 135 8.27 -4.81 -13.07
CA VAL A 135 8.52 -5.01 -11.64
C VAL A 135 8.83 -3.70 -10.93
N SER A 136 9.59 -2.79 -11.56
CA SER A 136 9.87 -1.46 -10.99
C SER A 136 8.57 -0.63 -10.85
N LEU A 137 7.74 -0.61 -11.91
CA LEU A 137 6.43 0.04 -11.88
C LEU A 137 5.51 -0.56 -10.82
N GLN A 138 5.54 -1.89 -10.67
CA GLN A 138 4.77 -2.60 -9.65
C GLN A 138 5.25 -2.20 -8.25
N THR A 139 6.53 -2.29 -7.98
CA THR A 139 7.11 -2.00 -6.65
C THR A 139 6.83 -0.56 -6.22
N ILE A 140 7.13 0.42 -7.09
CA ILE A 140 6.88 1.83 -6.79
C ILE A 140 5.38 2.11 -6.71
N GLY A 141 4.59 1.56 -7.64
CA GLY A 141 3.14 1.70 -7.63
C GLY A 141 2.50 1.16 -6.34
N PHE A 142 2.98 0.01 -5.83
CA PHE A 142 2.56 -0.54 -4.54
C PHE A 142 3.02 0.31 -3.36
N THR A 143 4.23 0.86 -3.40
CA THR A 143 4.72 1.81 -2.38
C THR A 143 3.75 2.98 -2.24
N ILE A 144 3.37 3.60 -3.35
CA ILE A 144 2.44 4.73 -3.35
C ILE A 144 1.03 4.30 -2.95
N PHE A 145 0.55 3.16 -3.47
CA PHE A 145 -0.79 2.62 -3.20
C PHE A 145 -0.99 2.28 -1.72
N PHE A 146 -0.09 1.49 -1.11
CA PHE A 146 -0.21 1.12 0.30
C PHE A 146 0.02 2.29 1.24
N GLY A 147 0.91 3.21 0.88
CA GLY A 147 1.06 4.48 1.61
C GLY A 147 -0.24 5.29 1.64
N ASN A 148 -0.94 5.40 0.50
CA ASN A 148 -2.26 6.05 0.43
C ASN A 148 -3.32 5.30 1.24
N MET A 149 -3.28 3.95 1.22
CA MET A 149 -4.26 3.11 1.91
C MET A 149 -4.18 3.23 3.42
N VAL A 150 -2.99 3.47 3.99
CA VAL A 150 -2.82 3.56 5.45
C VAL A 150 -3.16 4.94 6.00
N VAL A 151 -2.89 6.00 5.26
CA VAL A 151 -3.06 7.39 5.74
C VAL A 151 -4.55 7.75 5.94
N MET A 152 -5.45 7.25 5.08
CA MET A 152 -6.87 7.58 5.19
C MET A 152 -7.53 7.01 6.46
N PRO A 153 -7.45 5.71 6.77
CA PRO A 153 -7.97 5.19 8.03
C PRO A 153 -7.33 5.84 9.26
N LEU A 154 -6.03 6.15 9.20
CA LEU A 154 -5.32 6.84 10.27
C LEU A 154 -5.96 8.21 10.55
N TRP A 155 -6.19 9.01 9.53
CA TRP A 155 -6.85 10.31 9.66
C TRP A 155 -8.29 10.20 10.18
N LEU A 156 -9.08 9.25 9.64
CA LEU A 156 -10.46 9.03 10.06
C LEU A 156 -10.57 8.67 11.55
N GLN A 157 -9.68 7.80 12.04
CA GLN A 157 -9.71 7.34 13.42
C GLN A 157 -9.11 8.36 14.39
N THR A 158 -7.98 8.99 14.03
CA THR A 158 -7.27 9.89 14.98
C THR A 158 -7.81 11.31 14.97
N VAL A 159 -8.42 11.76 13.87
CA VAL A 159 -8.79 13.16 13.65
C VAL A 159 -10.31 13.34 13.56
N MET A 160 -10.98 12.49 12.76
CA MET A 160 -12.42 12.59 12.52
C MET A 160 -13.25 11.86 13.59
N GLY A 161 -12.61 11.11 14.49
CA GLY A 161 -13.27 10.39 15.58
C GLY A 161 -14.08 9.17 15.14
N TYR A 162 -13.78 8.61 13.95
CA TYR A 162 -14.43 7.38 13.50
C TYR A 162 -13.87 6.19 14.28
N ASP A 163 -14.74 5.25 14.64
CA ASP A 163 -14.31 3.93 15.11
C ASP A 163 -13.70 3.10 13.97
N SER A 164 -13.13 1.96 14.31
CA SER A 164 -12.48 1.08 13.34
C SER A 164 -13.43 0.55 12.28
N PHE A 165 -14.69 0.28 12.63
CA PHE A 165 -15.70 -0.22 11.70
C PHE A 165 -16.13 0.84 10.70
N HIS A 166 -16.50 2.04 11.15
CA HIS A 166 -16.91 3.13 10.27
C HIS A 166 -15.75 3.62 9.40
N SER A 167 -14.53 3.64 9.92
CA SER A 167 -13.33 3.91 9.13
C SER A 167 -13.12 2.87 8.02
N GLY A 168 -13.28 1.58 8.32
CA GLY A 168 -13.24 0.50 7.34
C GLY A 168 -14.33 0.63 6.29
N LEU A 169 -15.56 0.97 6.70
CA LEU A 169 -16.69 1.16 5.80
C LEU A 169 -16.49 2.36 4.87
N ALA A 170 -15.91 3.45 5.36
CA ALA A 170 -15.61 4.64 4.54
C ALA A 170 -14.57 4.33 3.44
N VAL A 171 -13.64 3.41 3.67
CA VAL A 171 -12.60 3.02 2.72
C VAL A 171 -13.05 1.88 1.79
N ALA A 172 -14.03 1.08 2.17
CA ALA A 172 -14.51 -0.08 1.42
C ALA A 172 -14.85 0.19 -0.07
N PRO A 173 -15.42 1.35 -0.48
CA PRO A 173 -15.74 1.62 -1.87
C PRO A 173 -14.57 1.56 -2.85
N VAL A 174 -13.34 1.66 -2.36
CA VAL A 174 -12.10 1.49 -3.15
C VAL A 174 -12.15 0.23 -4.01
N ALA A 175 -12.81 -0.78 -3.57
CA ALA A 175 -12.70 -2.06 -4.24
C ALA A 175 -13.98 -2.54 -4.93
N VAL A 176 -15.10 -1.87 -4.72
CA VAL A 176 -16.37 -2.23 -5.35
C VAL A 176 -16.22 -2.32 -6.87
N PHE A 177 -15.61 -1.31 -7.48
CA PHE A 177 -15.37 -1.29 -8.92
C PHE A 177 -14.41 -2.40 -9.36
N SER A 178 -13.39 -2.67 -8.55
CA SER A 178 -12.39 -3.69 -8.85
C SER A 178 -12.98 -5.08 -8.95
N VAL A 179 -13.86 -5.45 -8.02
CA VAL A 179 -14.54 -6.75 -8.04
C VAL A 179 -15.40 -6.90 -9.29
N LEU A 180 -16.14 -5.85 -9.66
CA LEU A 180 -17.07 -5.88 -10.79
C LEU A 180 -16.36 -5.87 -12.15
N PHE A 181 -15.27 -5.10 -12.29
CA PHE A 181 -14.65 -4.85 -13.59
C PHE A 181 -13.35 -5.63 -13.84
N SER A 182 -12.73 -6.24 -12.84
CA SER A 182 -11.55 -7.09 -13.04
C SER A 182 -11.77 -8.20 -14.07
N PRO A 183 -12.88 -8.95 -14.07
CA PRO A 183 -13.14 -9.96 -15.09
C PRO A 183 -13.24 -9.35 -16.49
N VAL A 184 -13.88 -8.19 -16.62
CA VAL A 184 -14.08 -7.50 -17.91
C VAL A 184 -12.73 -7.07 -18.50
N ILE A 185 -11.87 -6.50 -17.67
CA ILE A 185 -10.52 -6.08 -18.08
C ILE A 185 -9.66 -7.28 -18.43
N GLY A 186 -9.66 -8.32 -17.58
CA GLY A 186 -8.91 -9.56 -17.80
C GLY A 186 -9.28 -10.26 -19.10
N MET A 187 -10.58 -10.31 -19.45
CA MET A 187 -11.05 -10.90 -20.72
C MET A 187 -10.74 -10.05 -21.96
N ASN A 188 -10.63 -8.75 -21.83
CA ASN A 188 -10.46 -7.84 -22.96
C ASN A 188 -9.02 -7.28 -23.12
N MET A 189 -8.11 -7.56 -22.19
CA MET A 189 -6.74 -7.02 -22.21
C MET A 189 -5.93 -7.41 -23.44
N HIS A 190 -6.27 -8.54 -24.12
CA HIS A 190 -5.62 -8.98 -25.35
C HIS A 190 -5.91 -8.08 -26.57
N LYS A 191 -6.96 -7.25 -26.50
CA LYS A 191 -7.36 -6.36 -27.61
C LYS A 191 -6.58 -5.04 -27.61
N VAL A 192 -5.97 -4.67 -26.49
CA VAL A 192 -5.35 -3.37 -26.28
C VAL A 192 -3.89 -3.58 -25.82
N ASP A 193 -3.00 -2.65 -26.13
CA ASP A 193 -1.65 -2.64 -25.57
C ASP A 193 -1.73 -2.44 -24.06
N LEU A 194 -1.09 -3.35 -23.30
CA LEU A 194 -1.11 -3.36 -21.82
C LEU A 194 -0.64 -2.04 -21.21
N ARG A 195 0.24 -1.32 -21.90
CA ARG A 195 0.74 -0.01 -21.44
C ARG A 195 -0.37 1.01 -21.29
N TYR A 196 -1.30 1.09 -22.25
CA TYR A 196 -2.42 2.04 -22.17
C TYR A 196 -3.36 1.71 -21.01
N LEU A 197 -3.55 0.43 -20.71
CA LEU A 197 -4.33 0.03 -19.54
C LEU A 197 -3.65 0.45 -18.23
N VAL A 198 -2.33 0.24 -18.11
CA VAL A 198 -1.55 0.67 -16.93
C VAL A 198 -1.56 2.19 -16.79
N ILE A 199 -1.40 2.94 -17.90
CA ILE A 199 -1.51 4.41 -17.92
C ILE A 199 -2.88 4.85 -17.41
N THR A 200 -3.96 4.22 -17.90
CA THR A 200 -5.32 4.49 -17.41
C THR A 200 -5.45 4.23 -15.92
N GLY A 201 -4.87 3.14 -15.41
CA GLY A 201 -4.83 2.82 -13.98
C GLY A 201 -4.17 3.93 -13.15
N PHE A 202 -2.98 4.36 -13.55
CA PHE A 202 -2.26 5.45 -12.87
C PHE A 202 -3.00 6.79 -12.97
N ALA A 203 -3.61 7.10 -14.11
CA ALA A 203 -4.39 8.32 -14.26
C ALA A 203 -5.64 8.33 -13.36
N LEU A 204 -6.32 7.18 -13.20
CA LEU A 204 -7.45 7.04 -12.30
C LEU A 204 -7.03 7.13 -10.82
N PHE A 205 -5.91 6.52 -10.44
CA PHE A 205 -5.34 6.70 -9.09
C PHE A 205 -4.99 8.15 -8.81
N ALA A 206 -4.36 8.83 -9.77
CA ALA A 206 -4.03 10.25 -9.67
C ALA A 206 -5.29 11.10 -9.50
N PHE A 207 -6.33 10.85 -10.32
CA PHE A 207 -7.59 11.56 -10.25
C PHE A 207 -8.32 11.36 -8.91
N GLY A 208 -8.43 10.11 -8.45
CA GLY A 208 -9.07 9.79 -7.16
C GLY A 208 -8.32 10.38 -5.96
N SER A 209 -6.99 10.38 -6.01
CA SER A 209 -6.15 11.01 -4.98
C SER A 209 -6.29 12.53 -5.00
N TRP A 210 -6.28 13.14 -6.18
CA TRP A 210 -6.50 14.58 -6.34
C TRP A 210 -7.89 14.99 -5.83
N TYR A 211 -8.96 14.28 -6.19
CA TYR A 211 -10.29 14.53 -5.67
C TYR A 211 -10.32 14.44 -4.14
N SER A 212 -9.71 13.41 -3.57
CA SER A 212 -9.63 13.23 -2.12
C SER A 212 -8.79 14.33 -1.43
N SER A 213 -7.85 14.97 -2.13
CA SER A 213 -7.06 16.08 -1.58
C SER A 213 -7.85 17.40 -1.46
N LEU A 214 -9.05 17.46 -2.02
CA LEU A 214 -9.97 18.62 -1.91
C LEU A 214 -10.95 18.48 -0.74
N LEU A 215 -10.91 17.39 0.02
CA LEU A 215 -11.76 17.19 1.18
C LEU A 215 -11.45 18.26 2.24
N THR A 216 -12.46 18.53 3.09
CA THR A 216 -12.34 19.46 4.21
C THR A 216 -12.51 18.71 5.53
N PRO A 217 -12.18 19.32 6.69
CA PRO A 217 -12.45 18.72 8.00
C PRO A 217 -13.92 18.39 8.24
N ASP A 218 -14.83 19.08 7.53
CA ASP A 218 -16.27 18.87 7.62
C ASP A 218 -16.81 17.88 6.58
N ALA A 219 -15.90 17.16 5.88
CA ALA A 219 -16.29 16.20 4.85
C ALA A 219 -17.19 15.10 5.44
N THR A 220 -18.27 14.84 4.76
CA THR A 220 -19.19 13.76 5.14
C THR A 220 -18.61 12.40 4.78
N MET A 221 -19.12 11.34 5.41
CA MET A 221 -18.75 9.98 5.04
C MET A 221 -18.95 9.70 3.54
N SER A 222 -20.00 10.26 2.94
CA SER A 222 -20.28 10.12 1.51
C SER A 222 -19.20 10.74 0.63
N ASP A 223 -18.67 11.91 1.01
CA ASP A 223 -17.60 12.58 0.25
C ASP A 223 -16.31 11.75 0.26
N ILE A 224 -15.99 11.15 1.41
CA ILE A 224 -14.85 10.25 1.58
C ILE A 224 -15.05 8.99 0.72
N MET A 225 -16.24 8.37 0.78
CA MET A 225 -16.59 7.19 -0.01
C MET A 225 -16.48 7.44 -1.51
N ILE A 226 -16.90 8.61 -2.01
CA ILE A 226 -16.77 8.99 -3.42
C ILE A 226 -15.29 9.06 -3.80
N GLY A 227 -14.45 9.73 -3.02
CA GLY A 227 -13.01 9.81 -3.26
C GLY A 227 -12.35 8.43 -3.30
N ARG A 228 -12.73 7.55 -2.37
CA ARG A 228 -12.24 6.15 -2.33
C ARG A 228 -12.73 5.33 -3.52
N PHE A 229 -13.96 5.48 -3.93
CA PHE A 229 -14.49 4.84 -5.13
C PHE A 229 -13.73 5.28 -6.39
N LEU A 230 -13.53 6.59 -6.58
CA LEU A 230 -12.75 7.12 -7.71
C LEU A 230 -11.33 6.59 -7.74
N PHE A 231 -10.66 6.52 -6.60
CA PHE A 231 -9.33 5.91 -6.48
C PHE A 231 -9.39 4.43 -6.87
N GLY A 232 -10.39 3.71 -6.41
CA GLY A 232 -10.58 2.28 -6.68
C GLY A 232 -10.79 1.93 -8.15
N LEU A 233 -11.27 2.87 -8.98
CA LEU A 233 -11.39 2.66 -10.43
C LEU A 233 -10.05 2.26 -11.08
N GLY A 234 -8.93 2.74 -10.53
CA GLY A 234 -7.59 2.44 -11.04
C GLY A 234 -7.12 1.00 -10.80
N ILE A 235 -7.63 0.33 -9.76
CA ILE A 235 -7.11 -0.98 -9.32
C ILE A 235 -7.09 -2.04 -10.43
N PRO A 236 -8.20 -2.36 -11.13
CA PRO A 236 -8.20 -3.41 -12.13
C PRO A 236 -7.34 -3.06 -13.35
N PHE A 237 -7.19 -1.77 -13.67
CA PHE A 237 -6.32 -1.30 -14.74
C PHE A 237 -4.84 -1.32 -14.36
N PHE A 238 -4.51 -1.32 -13.08
CA PHE A 238 -3.15 -1.41 -12.59
C PHE A 238 -2.70 -2.86 -12.41
N PHE A 239 -3.43 -3.64 -11.60
CA PHE A 239 -2.96 -4.98 -11.17
C PHE A 239 -2.93 -6.00 -12.30
N ILE A 240 -3.98 -6.07 -13.13
CA ILE A 240 -4.12 -7.14 -14.12
C ILE A 240 -3.18 -6.93 -15.31
N PRO A 241 -3.17 -5.76 -15.98
CA PRO A 241 -2.29 -5.55 -17.12
C PRO A 241 -0.81 -5.52 -16.74
N LEU A 242 -0.48 -5.00 -15.55
CA LEU A 242 0.90 -4.93 -15.09
C LEU A 242 1.45 -6.32 -14.76
N GLY A 243 0.63 -7.18 -14.12
CA GLY A 243 0.99 -8.58 -13.91
C GLY A 243 1.24 -9.34 -15.23
N ALA A 244 0.41 -9.09 -16.24
CA ALA A 244 0.61 -9.66 -17.58
C ALA A 244 1.88 -9.13 -18.27
N LEU A 245 2.18 -7.83 -18.12
CA LEU A 245 3.39 -7.20 -18.67
C LEU A 245 4.68 -7.78 -18.05
N ILE A 246 4.66 -8.04 -16.73
CA ILE A 246 5.79 -8.63 -16.02
C ILE A 246 6.09 -10.03 -16.50
N MET A 247 5.06 -10.84 -16.76
CA MET A 247 5.22 -12.24 -17.18
C MET A 247 5.43 -12.42 -18.68
N GLU A 248 5.43 -11.34 -19.44
CA GLU A 248 5.57 -11.39 -20.91
C GLU A 248 6.91 -11.94 -21.35
N GLY A 249 6.85 -12.92 -22.26
CA GLY A 249 8.03 -13.55 -22.85
C GLY A 249 8.80 -14.52 -21.94
N LEU A 250 8.29 -14.80 -20.74
CA LEU A 250 8.85 -15.78 -19.81
C LEU A 250 8.16 -17.13 -19.97
N HIS A 251 8.91 -18.24 -19.85
CA HIS A 251 8.39 -19.59 -20.06
C HIS A 251 8.92 -20.58 -19.01
N GLY A 252 8.15 -21.61 -18.73
CA GLY A 252 8.56 -22.73 -17.87
C GLY A 252 8.95 -22.29 -16.46
N GLU A 253 10.17 -22.63 -16.02
CA GLU A 253 10.68 -22.33 -14.68
C GLU A 253 10.86 -20.82 -14.44
N GLU A 254 11.18 -20.04 -15.49
CA GLU A 254 11.31 -18.57 -15.37
C GLU A 254 10.05 -17.91 -14.86
N LEU A 255 8.84 -18.40 -15.21
CA LEU A 255 7.58 -17.87 -14.70
C LEU A 255 7.45 -17.99 -13.18
N THR A 256 7.96 -19.10 -12.62
CA THR A 256 7.89 -19.34 -11.17
C THR A 256 8.85 -18.38 -10.43
N HIS A 257 10.08 -18.25 -10.92
CA HIS A 257 11.07 -17.31 -10.38
C HIS A 257 10.60 -15.86 -10.51
N ALA A 258 10.05 -15.49 -11.66
CA ALA A 258 9.49 -14.16 -11.93
C ALA A 258 8.31 -13.82 -11.00
N ALA A 259 7.40 -14.77 -10.78
CA ALA A 259 6.29 -14.59 -9.86
C ALA A 259 6.79 -14.42 -8.42
N GLY A 260 7.79 -15.18 -7.99
CA GLY A 260 8.43 -15.08 -6.68
C GLY A 260 9.06 -13.70 -6.47
N LEU A 261 9.97 -13.30 -7.38
CA LEU A 261 10.66 -11.99 -7.31
C LEU A 261 9.68 -10.82 -7.40
N SER A 262 8.71 -10.87 -8.31
CA SER A 262 7.69 -9.84 -8.46
C SER A 262 6.86 -9.69 -7.18
N ASN A 263 6.42 -10.81 -6.59
CA ASN A 263 5.65 -10.79 -5.34
C ASN A 263 6.48 -10.28 -4.15
N PHE A 264 7.74 -10.68 -4.06
CA PHE A 264 8.67 -10.21 -3.04
C PHE A 264 8.85 -8.70 -3.11
N LEU A 265 9.22 -8.16 -4.27
CA LEU A 265 9.45 -6.72 -4.45
C LEU A 265 8.16 -5.91 -4.25
N ARG A 266 7.01 -6.45 -4.66
CA ARG A 266 5.69 -5.87 -4.39
C ARG A 266 5.43 -5.71 -2.90
N THR A 267 5.64 -6.77 -2.13
CA THR A 267 5.40 -6.78 -0.68
C THR A 267 6.34 -5.83 0.03
N LEU A 268 7.63 -5.85 -0.34
CA LEU A 268 8.64 -4.94 0.17
C LEU A 268 8.29 -3.48 -0.14
N GLY A 269 7.85 -3.20 -1.38
CA GLY A 269 7.37 -1.87 -1.77
C GLY A 269 6.19 -1.40 -0.92
N GLY A 270 5.22 -2.29 -0.65
CA GLY A 270 4.10 -1.99 0.24
C GLY A 270 4.53 -1.62 1.65
N ALA A 271 5.44 -2.38 2.25
CA ALA A 271 5.99 -2.11 3.58
C ALA A 271 6.73 -0.78 3.66
N ILE A 272 7.61 -0.51 2.68
CA ILE A 272 8.31 0.78 2.57
C ILE A 272 7.29 1.92 2.41
N GLY A 273 6.26 1.73 1.58
CA GLY A 273 5.22 2.72 1.36
C GLY A 273 4.48 3.09 2.64
N THR A 274 4.04 2.10 3.38
CA THR A 274 3.36 2.31 4.67
C THR A 274 4.23 3.13 5.63
N ALA A 275 5.48 2.73 5.85
CA ALA A 275 6.39 3.40 6.76
C ALA A 275 6.71 4.84 6.32
N VAL A 276 7.04 5.04 5.04
CA VAL A 276 7.40 6.35 4.49
C VAL A 276 6.22 7.31 4.56
N PHE A 277 5.02 6.87 4.18
CA PHE A 277 3.85 7.74 4.16
C PHE A 277 3.35 8.09 5.56
N VAL A 278 3.40 7.17 6.52
CA VAL A 278 3.10 7.46 7.93
C VAL A 278 4.11 8.47 8.49
N THR A 279 5.40 8.28 8.21
CA THR A 279 6.44 9.24 8.61
C THR A 279 6.23 10.63 8.01
N LEU A 280 5.94 10.69 6.71
CA LEU A 280 5.65 11.96 6.03
C LEU A 280 4.43 12.62 6.65
N TRP A 281 3.37 11.86 6.94
CA TRP A 281 2.15 12.36 7.58
C TRP A 281 2.46 12.95 8.95
N THR A 282 3.20 12.23 9.80
CA THR A 282 3.61 12.71 11.13
C THR A 282 4.44 13.99 11.05
N ARG A 283 5.47 14.00 10.21
CA ARG A 283 6.34 15.19 10.03
C ARG A 283 5.59 16.40 9.48
N ARG A 284 4.67 16.17 8.52
CA ARG A 284 3.83 17.25 7.98
C ARG A 284 2.84 17.76 9.01
N THR A 285 2.31 16.88 9.88
CA THR A 285 1.44 17.29 11.00
C THR A 285 2.18 18.20 11.98
N ILE A 286 3.41 17.85 12.36
CA ILE A 286 4.24 18.70 13.21
C ILE A 286 4.51 20.05 12.54
N PHE A 287 4.83 20.04 11.26
CA PHE A 287 5.07 21.26 10.49
C PHE A 287 3.83 22.18 10.42
N HIS A 288 2.67 21.62 10.08
CA HIS A 288 1.42 22.40 10.02
C HIS A 288 0.98 22.86 11.40
N HIS A 289 1.15 22.03 12.43
CA HIS A 289 0.85 22.40 13.81
C HIS A 289 1.66 23.63 14.25
N ALA A 290 2.99 23.59 14.06
CA ALA A 290 3.84 24.73 14.37
C ALA A 290 3.40 26.01 13.64
N ARG A 291 3.11 25.90 12.35
CA ARG A 291 2.72 27.04 11.52
C ARG A 291 1.33 27.62 11.87
N LEU A 292 0.38 26.76 12.24
CA LEU A 292 -0.94 27.21 12.72
C LEU A 292 -0.84 27.88 14.08
N THR A 293 0.02 27.36 14.96
CA THR A 293 0.27 27.93 16.29
C THR A 293 0.89 29.34 16.18
N GLU A 294 1.83 29.55 15.25
CA GLU A 294 2.42 30.87 14.97
C GLU A 294 1.35 31.91 14.57
N ASN A 295 0.25 31.49 13.95
CA ASN A 295 -0.85 32.36 13.53
C ASN A 295 -1.93 32.54 14.62
N ALA A 296 -1.94 31.71 15.66
CA ALA A 296 -2.88 31.79 16.77
C ALA A 296 -2.40 32.77 17.85
N VAL A 297 -2.23 34.03 17.47
CA VAL A 297 -1.65 35.08 18.33
C VAL A 297 -2.75 35.87 19.04
N PRO A 298 -2.61 36.10 20.37
CA PRO A 298 -3.46 37.05 21.09
C PRO A 298 -3.51 38.43 20.41
N GLY A 299 -4.73 39.01 20.29
CA GLY A 299 -4.93 40.27 19.58
C GLY A 299 -5.36 40.11 18.12
N THR A 300 -5.39 38.91 17.57
CA THR A 300 -6.05 38.67 16.28
C THR A 300 -7.55 38.50 16.48
N PRO A 301 -8.39 39.06 15.56
CA PRO A 301 -9.86 39.02 15.75
C PRO A 301 -10.40 37.60 15.93
N ALA A 302 -9.86 36.61 15.17
CA ALA A 302 -10.31 35.22 15.27
C ALA A 302 -9.93 34.55 16.60
N TYR A 303 -8.69 34.80 17.08
CA TYR A 303 -8.22 34.28 18.37
C TYR A 303 -9.07 34.89 19.54
N ASP A 304 -9.21 36.23 19.56
CA ASP A 304 -9.94 36.92 20.65
C ASP A 304 -11.40 36.53 20.63
N GLN A 305 -12.04 36.41 19.48
CA GLN A 305 -13.42 35.95 19.36
C GLN A 305 -13.60 34.54 19.91
N LEU A 306 -12.74 33.59 19.54
CA LEU A 306 -12.77 32.21 20.04
C LEU A 306 -12.57 32.19 21.57
N MET A 307 -11.54 32.86 22.09
CA MET A 307 -11.23 32.89 23.51
C MET A 307 -12.35 33.53 24.36
N ASN A 308 -13.03 34.55 23.81
CA ASN A 308 -14.20 35.17 24.46
C ASN A 308 -15.38 34.21 24.44
N GLN A 309 -15.69 33.57 23.32
CA GLN A 309 -16.78 32.59 23.24
C GLN A 309 -16.59 31.45 24.24
N LEU A 310 -15.38 30.87 24.31
CA LEU A 310 -15.06 29.83 25.28
C LEU A 310 -15.10 30.33 26.73
N GLY A 311 -14.76 31.59 26.94
CA GLY A 311 -14.93 32.27 28.24
C GLY A 311 -16.38 32.42 28.67
N HIS A 312 -17.24 32.82 27.77
CA HIS A 312 -18.68 32.91 28.01
C HIS A 312 -19.33 31.54 28.25
N ALA A 313 -18.75 30.47 27.65
CA ALA A 313 -19.16 29.08 27.93
C ALA A 313 -18.69 28.57 29.31
N GLY A 314 -18.04 29.39 30.13
CA GLY A 314 -17.64 29.05 31.51
C GLY A 314 -16.28 28.27 31.57
N MET A 315 -15.53 28.19 30.48
CA MET A 315 -14.24 27.50 30.47
C MET A 315 -13.16 28.33 31.16
N ASN A 316 -12.34 27.67 31.98
CA ASN A 316 -11.15 28.27 32.56
C ASN A 316 -10.01 28.41 31.52
N SER A 317 -8.96 29.16 31.85
CA SER A 317 -7.86 29.43 30.92
C SER A 317 -7.21 28.14 30.38
N THR A 318 -6.95 27.16 31.23
CA THR A 318 -6.34 25.88 30.82
C THR A 318 -7.24 25.13 29.84
N GLN A 319 -8.53 25.05 30.10
CA GLN A 319 -9.49 24.38 29.20
C GLN A 319 -9.56 25.07 27.82
N ARG A 320 -9.51 26.41 27.79
CA ARG A 320 -9.51 27.17 26.52
C ARG A 320 -8.25 26.88 25.69
N TYR A 321 -7.06 26.85 26.32
CA TYR A 321 -5.82 26.52 25.62
C TYR A 321 -5.78 25.08 25.17
N THR A 322 -6.24 24.12 25.98
CA THR A 322 -6.33 22.72 25.59
C THR A 322 -7.24 22.52 24.39
N LEU A 323 -8.40 23.21 24.37
CA LEU A 323 -9.32 23.13 23.24
C LEU A 323 -8.73 23.77 21.98
N LEU A 324 -8.07 24.93 22.10
CA LEU A 324 -7.39 25.58 20.98
C LEU A 324 -6.32 24.68 20.40
N ASP A 325 -5.46 24.07 21.22
CA ASP A 325 -4.42 23.13 20.80
C ASP A 325 -5.01 21.89 20.10
N GLY A 326 -6.12 21.37 20.62
CA GLY A 326 -6.88 20.30 19.99
C GLY A 326 -7.38 20.66 18.58
N LEU A 327 -7.96 21.87 18.42
CA LEU A 327 -8.42 22.36 17.12
C LEU A 327 -7.25 22.56 16.13
N ILE A 328 -6.14 23.12 16.60
CA ILE A 328 -4.92 23.29 15.80
C ILE A 328 -4.38 21.92 15.37
N SER A 329 -4.31 20.95 16.27
CA SER A 329 -3.85 19.59 16.01
C SER A 329 -4.73 18.90 14.99
N GLN A 330 -6.04 19.01 15.12
CA GLN A 330 -7.02 18.46 14.17
C GLN A 330 -6.84 19.06 12.77
N GLN A 331 -6.72 20.37 12.69
CA GLN A 331 -6.51 21.07 11.42
C GLN A 331 -5.15 20.72 10.78
N ALA A 332 -4.10 20.63 11.59
CA ALA A 332 -2.75 20.26 11.13
C ALA A 332 -2.72 18.86 10.54
N ALA A 333 -3.32 17.89 11.22
CA ALA A 333 -3.38 16.52 10.75
C ALA A 333 -4.25 16.38 9.49
N THR A 334 -5.32 17.15 9.37
CA THR A 334 -6.15 17.20 8.16
C THR A 334 -5.34 17.75 6.99
N GLN A 335 -4.65 18.90 7.15
CA GLN A 335 -3.81 19.47 6.09
C GLN A 335 -2.71 18.50 5.66
N SER A 336 -2.09 17.81 6.63
CA SER A 336 -1.12 16.75 6.33
C SER A 336 -1.69 15.64 5.46
N THR A 337 -2.90 15.19 5.77
CA THR A 337 -3.59 14.15 4.99
C THR A 337 -3.84 14.61 3.57
N LEU A 338 -4.33 15.85 3.39
CA LEU A 338 -4.58 16.43 2.06
C LEU A 338 -3.29 16.58 1.25
N ASP A 339 -2.19 17.03 1.89
CA ASP A 339 -0.87 17.11 1.26
C ASP A 339 -0.39 15.75 0.76
N ILE A 340 -0.55 14.70 1.56
CA ILE A 340 -0.17 13.34 1.21
C ILE A 340 -1.04 12.80 0.06
N LEU A 341 -2.34 13.05 0.08
CA LEU A 341 -3.24 12.66 -1.01
C LEU A 341 -2.88 13.38 -2.31
N TYR A 342 -2.57 14.67 -2.23
CA TYR A 342 -2.10 15.44 -3.39
C TYR A 342 -0.76 14.90 -3.92
N LEU A 343 0.22 14.66 -3.04
CA LEU A 343 1.51 14.06 -3.38
C LEU A 343 1.33 12.71 -4.07
N THR A 344 0.44 11.86 -3.54
CA THR A 344 0.08 10.56 -4.14
C THR A 344 -0.38 10.74 -5.58
N GLY A 345 -1.28 11.70 -5.83
CA GLY A 345 -1.76 12.01 -7.18
C GLY A 345 -0.62 12.40 -8.12
N VAL A 346 0.27 13.29 -7.67
CA VAL A 346 1.45 13.72 -8.45
C VAL A 346 2.39 12.53 -8.74
N LEU A 347 2.67 11.69 -7.75
CA LEU A 347 3.53 10.53 -7.92
C LEU A 347 2.96 9.55 -8.96
N PHE A 348 1.65 9.29 -8.95
CA PHE A 348 1.03 8.44 -9.98
C PHE A 348 1.09 9.08 -11.38
N LEU A 349 0.96 10.39 -11.51
CA LEU A 349 1.16 11.07 -12.80
C LEU A 349 2.60 10.92 -13.30
N VAL A 350 3.58 11.03 -12.42
CA VAL A 350 5.00 10.79 -12.76
C VAL A 350 5.21 9.36 -13.22
N MET A 351 4.56 8.36 -12.58
CA MET A 351 4.66 6.96 -12.97
C MET A 351 4.19 6.69 -14.40
N ILE A 352 3.27 7.50 -14.94
CA ILE A 352 2.81 7.38 -16.34
C ILE A 352 3.99 7.52 -17.31
N ILE A 353 4.93 8.40 -17.03
CA ILE A 353 6.11 8.62 -17.89
C ILE A 353 6.95 7.35 -17.97
N PHE A 354 7.12 6.64 -16.85
CA PHE A 354 7.92 5.43 -16.79
C PHE A 354 7.29 4.24 -17.55
N VAL A 355 5.97 4.21 -17.74
CA VAL A 355 5.29 3.16 -18.51
C VAL A 355 5.76 3.14 -19.97
N PHE A 356 6.09 4.31 -20.54
CA PHE A 356 6.54 4.38 -21.93
C PHE A 356 7.90 3.72 -22.18
N PHE A 357 8.68 3.45 -21.14
CA PHE A 357 9.93 2.71 -21.27
C PHE A 357 9.72 1.19 -21.51
N ALA A 358 8.54 0.64 -21.19
CA ALA A 358 8.20 -0.74 -21.52
C ALA A 358 8.01 -0.92 -23.03
N LYS A 359 8.31 -2.11 -23.55
CA LYS A 359 8.01 -2.47 -24.94
C LYS A 359 6.51 -2.68 -25.11
N PRO A 360 5.92 -2.30 -26.26
CA PRO A 360 4.50 -2.55 -26.53
C PRO A 360 4.19 -4.04 -26.56
N VAL A 361 3.17 -4.42 -25.82
CA VAL A 361 2.71 -5.81 -25.69
C VAL A 361 1.19 -5.86 -25.62
N LYS A 362 0.59 -6.79 -26.37
CA LYS A 362 -0.82 -7.14 -26.20
C LYS A 362 -0.92 -8.32 -25.24
N GLY A 363 -1.89 -8.28 -24.33
CA GLY A 363 -2.11 -9.39 -23.42
C GLY A 363 -2.39 -10.71 -24.16
N ALA A 364 -1.93 -11.82 -23.58
CA ALA A 364 -2.18 -13.14 -24.16
C ALA A 364 -3.69 -13.45 -24.21
N SER A 365 -4.16 -14.01 -25.32
CA SER A 365 -5.53 -14.48 -25.46
C SER A 365 -5.76 -15.68 -24.54
N ALA A 366 -6.88 -15.72 -23.84
CA ALA A 366 -7.25 -16.83 -22.93
C ALA A 366 -7.53 -18.17 -23.67
N THR A 367 -7.44 -18.20 -25.01
CA THR A 367 -7.79 -19.33 -25.89
C THR A 367 -6.60 -20.17 -26.36
N GLY A 368 -5.43 -20.05 -25.78
CA GLY A 368 -4.22 -20.82 -26.14
C GLY A 368 -3.87 -21.92 -25.14
N GLY A 369 -4.80 -22.83 -24.85
CA GLY A 369 -4.54 -24.06 -24.09
C GLY A 369 -5.16 -25.24 -24.81
N HIS A 370 -4.38 -25.85 -25.70
CA HIS A 370 -4.62 -27.22 -26.16
C HIS A 370 -3.54 -28.12 -25.58
#